data_1a71365303a332208b27805838ac9d6f
#
_entry.id   1a71365303a332208b27805838ac9d6f
#
_cell.length_a   1.000
_cell.length_b   1.000
_cell.length_c   1.000
_cell.angle_alpha   90.00
_cell.angle_beta   90.00
_cell.angle_gamma   90.00
#
_symmetry.space_group_name_H-M   'P 1'
#
loop_
_entity.id
_entity.type
_entity.pdbx_description
1 polymer ?
#
loop_
_entity_poly.entity_id
_entity_poly.type
_entity_poly.pdbx_seq_one_letter_code
_entity_poly.pdbx_strand_id
1 'polypeptide(L)'
;LFVWFSKIIIDIATGARTGILLQYAVFLILLIATQIMLRMLDVRLRNITEVRLGNTIRHTVFSHLLYARWEDLPTLHSGDVLTRIIRDTDDVVNVLVTAFPLTISALVQFIGAVVLLFVLDPVLAIILGVAMPLIALFGRVYYHKMRKYSHEVKKGESRITEWIEESLLNQLVIRTFEKQDDRLAKLKTLQNDLEQSVSKKTNVSVLANTLMSVAFNGGYIAAFLWSAYGLAKKTITFGTVTAYLQLVSRIQRPVFDLIRLLPGIIAAKAAYDRLHELMKFELENHEDKIFLPGALRLTIENLSYAYSSDYPAVLQNFSLDVAPGTMVAVVGKTGAGKTTLLRLLLGLLKPDKGSILVGNETQLLEVSEVTRPNFVYVPQRNLLFSGTIRDNLLIGNEKADDGMLREALMAASASFVFDFPDGLDAYLSENGSSLSEGQAQRIAIARSLLRPGKILLLDEATSALDIETEKNFLHHLKQGIGDRIVIFVTHHVEVVKCCDIVVRI
;
A
#
# COMPACT_ATOMS: atom_id res chain seq x y z
N LEU A 1 -31.81 -10.74 28.60
CA LEU A 1 -32.26 -9.93 29.73
C LEU A 1 -33.35 -8.96 29.32
N PHE A 2 -33.15 -8.10 28.32
CA PHE A 2 -34.18 -7.12 27.89
C PHE A 2 -35.55 -7.78 27.60
N VAL A 3 -35.56 -8.85 26.78
CA VAL A 3 -36.81 -9.59 26.44
C VAL A 3 -37.46 -10.17 27.67
N TRP A 4 -36.70 -10.70 28.62
CA TRP A 4 -37.20 -11.28 29.86
C TRP A 4 -37.88 -10.25 30.77
N PHE A 5 -37.21 -9.10 31.01
CA PHE A 5 -37.78 -8.02 31.81
C PHE A 5 -38.99 -7.38 31.12
N SER A 6 -38.93 -7.19 29.79
CA SER A 6 -40.08 -6.69 29.01
C SER A 6 -41.32 -7.61 29.16
N LYS A 7 -41.09 -8.94 29.05
CA LYS A 7 -42.15 -9.92 29.30
C LYS A 7 -42.78 -9.76 30.71
N ILE A 8 -41.93 -9.69 31.73
CA ILE A 8 -42.39 -9.56 33.13
C ILE A 8 -43.21 -8.27 33.32
N ILE A 9 -42.76 -7.14 32.82
CA ILE A 9 -43.46 -5.86 32.91
C ILE A 9 -44.84 -5.93 32.28
N ILE A 10 -44.96 -6.55 31.10
CA ILE A 10 -46.22 -6.72 30.39
C ILE A 10 -47.14 -7.67 31.14
N ASP A 11 -46.59 -8.78 31.68
CA ASP A 11 -47.39 -9.74 32.45
C ASP A 11 -47.94 -9.12 33.76
N ILE A 12 -47.19 -8.24 34.43
CA ILE A 12 -47.69 -7.47 35.59
C ILE A 12 -48.77 -6.46 35.16
N ALA A 13 -48.54 -5.71 34.08
CA ALA A 13 -49.44 -4.69 33.56
C ALA A 13 -50.80 -5.30 33.11
N THR A 14 -50.77 -6.54 32.61
CA THR A 14 -52.00 -7.29 32.18
C THR A 14 -52.63 -8.13 33.30
N GLY A 15 -52.09 -8.08 34.51
CA GLY A 15 -52.60 -8.85 35.65
C GLY A 15 -52.27 -10.34 35.61
N ALA A 16 -51.49 -10.82 34.68
CA ALA A 16 -51.07 -12.22 34.56
C ALA A 16 -49.99 -12.60 35.60
N ARG A 17 -49.35 -11.62 36.24
CA ARG A 17 -48.30 -11.81 37.26
C ARG A 17 -48.45 -10.72 38.34
N THR A 18 -48.25 -11.09 39.60
CA THR A 18 -48.12 -10.14 40.70
C THR A 18 -46.70 -9.60 40.82
N GLY A 19 -46.54 -8.31 41.08
CA GLY A 19 -45.22 -7.68 41.25
C GLY A 19 -45.28 -6.16 41.18
N ILE A 20 -44.20 -5.49 41.55
CA ILE A 20 -44.10 -4.02 41.54
C ILE A 20 -43.52 -3.59 40.18
N LEU A 21 -44.39 -3.08 39.29
CA LEU A 21 -44.04 -2.64 37.94
C LEU A 21 -42.86 -1.68 37.92
N LEU A 22 -42.80 -0.74 38.86
CA LEU A 22 -41.78 0.29 38.97
C LEU A 22 -40.37 -0.32 39.14
N GLN A 23 -40.20 -1.39 39.92
CA GLN A 23 -38.90 -2.05 40.12
C GLN A 23 -38.35 -2.62 38.81
N TYR A 24 -39.18 -3.34 38.07
CA TYR A 24 -38.76 -3.92 36.78
C TYR A 24 -38.53 -2.86 35.69
N ALA A 25 -39.28 -1.75 35.72
CA ALA A 25 -39.08 -0.62 34.87
C ALA A 25 -37.70 0.06 35.13
N VAL A 26 -37.34 0.27 36.40
CA VAL A 26 -36.05 0.81 36.79
C VAL A 26 -34.90 -0.11 36.32
N PHE A 27 -35.01 -1.45 36.51
CA PHE A 27 -34.04 -2.39 36.00
C PHE A 27 -33.91 -2.34 34.49
N LEU A 28 -35.01 -2.20 33.75
CA LEU A 28 -34.96 -2.08 32.29
C LEU A 28 -34.26 -0.78 31.84
N ILE A 29 -34.55 0.34 32.50
CA ILE A 29 -33.88 1.62 32.23
C ILE A 29 -32.36 1.53 32.48
N LEU A 30 -31.96 0.96 33.62
CA LEU A 30 -30.53 0.75 33.95
C LEU A 30 -29.82 -0.16 32.92
N LEU A 31 -30.51 -1.22 32.48
CA LEU A 31 -30.00 -2.12 31.46
C LEU A 31 -29.79 -1.40 30.12
N ILE A 32 -30.76 -0.56 29.70
CA ILE A 32 -30.63 0.25 28.47
C ILE A 32 -29.50 1.28 28.62
N ALA A 33 -29.42 1.97 29.77
CA ALA A 33 -28.36 2.94 30.03
C ALA A 33 -26.95 2.29 29.95
N THR A 34 -26.83 1.12 30.60
CA THR A 34 -25.60 0.32 30.54
C THR A 34 -25.24 -0.11 29.09
N GLN A 35 -26.26 -0.56 28.34
CA GLN A 35 -26.07 -0.94 26.93
C GLN A 35 -25.61 0.25 26.08
N ILE A 36 -26.17 1.44 26.27
CA ILE A 36 -25.77 2.66 25.56
C ILE A 36 -24.32 3.02 25.91
N MET A 37 -23.99 2.99 27.21
CA MET A 37 -22.60 3.28 27.67
C MET A 37 -21.58 2.31 27.08
N LEU A 38 -21.88 1.00 27.12
CA LEU A 38 -20.99 -0.02 26.51
C LEU A 38 -20.86 0.16 25.00
N ARG A 39 -21.94 0.53 24.31
CA ARG A 39 -21.91 0.80 22.88
C ARG A 39 -21.04 2.03 22.54
N MET A 40 -21.12 3.09 23.35
CA MET A 40 -20.26 4.26 23.18
C MET A 40 -18.77 3.90 23.35
N LEU A 41 -18.47 3.08 24.36
CA LEU A 41 -17.12 2.60 24.62
C LEU A 41 -16.62 1.71 23.47
N ASP A 42 -17.45 0.78 22.98
CA ASP A 42 -17.15 -0.10 21.84
C ASP A 42 -16.79 0.73 20.60
N VAL A 43 -17.63 1.70 20.22
CA VAL A 43 -17.37 2.55 19.04
C VAL A 43 -16.05 3.31 19.20
N ARG A 44 -15.80 3.88 20.39
CA ARG A 44 -14.55 4.61 20.65
C ARG A 44 -13.32 3.72 20.55
N LEU A 45 -13.36 2.57 21.22
CA LEU A 45 -12.24 1.62 21.22
C LEU A 45 -11.98 1.08 19.82
N ARG A 46 -13.04 0.72 19.10
CA ARG A 46 -12.93 0.22 17.73
C ARG A 46 -12.27 1.21 16.81
N ASN A 47 -12.75 2.45 16.75
CA ASN A 47 -12.19 3.47 15.84
C ASN A 47 -10.71 3.78 16.16
N ILE A 48 -10.34 3.85 17.45
CA ILE A 48 -8.96 4.08 17.86
C ILE A 48 -8.08 2.87 17.47
N THR A 49 -8.57 1.66 17.72
CA THR A 49 -7.83 0.42 17.40
C THR A 49 -7.67 0.24 15.89
N GLU A 50 -8.69 0.56 15.11
CA GLU A 50 -8.66 0.53 13.64
C GLU A 50 -7.54 1.41 13.09
N VAL A 51 -7.46 2.66 13.52
CA VAL A 51 -6.40 3.59 13.08
C VAL A 51 -5.02 3.13 13.55
N ARG A 52 -4.89 2.73 14.82
CA ARG A 52 -3.59 2.27 15.37
C ARG A 52 -3.07 1.03 14.68
N LEU A 53 -3.92 0.02 14.51
CA LEU A 53 -3.55 -1.23 13.85
C LEU A 53 -3.21 -0.97 12.37
N GLY A 54 -4.01 -0.16 11.66
CA GLY A 54 -3.74 0.22 10.29
C GLY A 54 -2.39 0.91 10.14
N ASN A 55 -2.10 1.89 10.99
CA ASN A 55 -0.80 2.58 10.97
C ASN A 55 0.36 1.62 11.28
N THR A 56 0.19 0.71 12.23
CA THR A 56 1.23 -0.28 12.57
C THR A 56 1.52 -1.20 11.39
N ILE A 57 0.48 -1.74 10.73
CA ILE A 57 0.66 -2.61 9.55
C ILE A 57 1.31 -1.85 8.40
N ARG A 58 0.83 -0.64 8.08
CA ARG A 58 1.41 0.19 7.02
C ARG A 58 2.87 0.51 7.29
N HIS A 59 3.19 0.91 8.52
CA HIS A 59 4.57 1.17 8.93
C HIS A 59 5.46 -0.06 8.78
N THR A 60 4.97 -1.23 9.24
CA THR A 60 5.74 -2.49 9.17
C THR A 60 6.01 -2.89 7.72
N VAL A 61 4.97 -2.87 6.86
CA VAL A 61 5.12 -3.23 5.44
C VAL A 61 6.00 -2.23 4.70
N PHE A 62 5.79 -0.93 4.92
CA PHE A 62 6.58 0.12 4.29
C PHE A 62 8.06 0.07 4.74
N SER A 63 8.30 -0.10 6.04
CA SER A 63 9.65 -0.29 6.57
C SER A 63 10.33 -1.52 5.95
N HIS A 64 9.62 -2.64 5.87
CA HIS A 64 10.15 -3.86 5.24
C HIS A 64 10.54 -3.62 3.77
N LEU A 65 9.71 -2.93 3.00
CA LEU A 65 10.01 -2.62 1.60
C LEU A 65 11.18 -1.64 1.43
N LEU A 66 11.37 -0.68 2.34
CA LEU A 66 12.52 0.23 2.30
C LEU A 66 13.86 -0.49 2.52
N TYR A 67 13.82 -1.60 3.24
CA TYR A 67 15.00 -2.41 3.54
C TYR A 67 15.08 -3.71 2.73
N ALA A 68 14.12 -3.95 1.84
CA ALA A 68 14.14 -5.10 0.93
C ALA A 68 15.26 -4.98 -0.10
N ARG A 69 15.80 -6.12 -0.54
CA ARG A 69 16.80 -6.15 -1.60
C ARG A 69 16.30 -5.49 -2.87
N TRP A 70 17.15 -4.68 -3.48
CA TRP A 70 16.81 -3.96 -4.70
C TRP A 70 16.40 -4.89 -5.86
N GLU A 71 16.96 -6.09 -5.94
CA GLU A 71 16.69 -7.08 -7.00
C GLU A 71 15.21 -7.45 -7.10
N ASP A 72 14.50 -7.47 -5.97
CA ASP A 72 13.09 -7.84 -5.87
C ASP A 72 12.14 -6.69 -6.23
N LEU A 73 12.54 -5.45 -5.99
CA LEU A 73 11.69 -4.26 -6.11
C LEU A 73 11.28 -3.89 -7.55
N PRO A 74 12.14 -4.02 -8.59
CA PRO A 74 11.78 -3.65 -9.97
C PRO A 74 10.64 -4.47 -10.57
N THR A 75 10.30 -5.62 -9.97
CA THR A 75 9.17 -6.45 -10.39
C THR A 75 7.82 -5.85 -9.96
N LEU A 76 7.84 -4.88 -9.05
CA LEU A 76 6.68 -4.25 -8.46
C LEU A 76 6.33 -2.93 -9.17
N HIS A 77 5.06 -2.80 -9.55
CA HIS A 77 4.53 -1.51 -10.00
C HIS A 77 4.21 -0.63 -8.78
N SER A 78 4.72 0.58 -8.73
CA SER A 78 4.52 1.50 -7.59
C SER A 78 3.06 1.70 -7.21
N GLY A 79 2.16 1.80 -8.19
CA GLY A 79 0.70 1.92 -7.96
C GLY A 79 0.09 0.67 -7.31
N ASP A 80 0.56 -0.54 -7.66
CA ASP A 80 0.11 -1.78 -7.02
C ASP A 80 0.58 -1.85 -5.57
N VAL A 81 1.85 -1.54 -5.32
CA VAL A 81 2.41 -1.48 -3.96
C VAL A 81 1.65 -0.48 -3.08
N LEU A 82 1.39 0.71 -3.59
CA LEU A 82 0.62 1.73 -2.86
C LEU A 82 -0.80 1.24 -2.54
N THR A 83 -1.46 0.58 -3.50
CA THR A 83 -2.78 0.00 -3.31
C THR A 83 -2.76 -1.10 -2.24
N ARG A 84 -1.75 -1.97 -2.23
CA ARG A 84 -1.57 -3.01 -1.22
C ARG A 84 -1.34 -2.40 0.16
N ILE A 85 -0.44 -1.43 0.31
CA ILE A 85 -0.14 -0.80 1.60
C ILE A 85 -1.37 -0.06 2.15
N ILE A 86 -2.17 0.61 1.33
CA ILE A 86 -3.32 1.40 1.79
C ILE A 86 -4.57 0.53 1.87
N ARG A 87 -5.09 0.05 0.74
CA ARG A 87 -6.40 -0.61 0.68
C ARG A 87 -6.42 -2.01 1.27
N ASP A 88 -5.39 -2.82 0.99
CA ASP A 88 -5.35 -4.19 1.52
C ASP A 88 -5.17 -4.16 3.04
N THR A 89 -4.43 -3.18 3.58
CA THR A 89 -4.35 -2.97 5.03
C THR A 89 -5.72 -2.64 5.61
N ASP A 90 -6.51 -1.77 4.96
CA ASP A 90 -7.84 -1.41 5.44
C ASP A 90 -8.79 -2.62 5.43
N ASP A 91 -8.73 -3.45 4.38
CA ASP A 91 -9.53 -4.67 4.30
C ASP A 91 -9.19 -5.66 5.44
N VAL A 92 -7.91 -5.87 5.74
CA VAL A 92 -7.46 -6.75 6.83
C VAL A 92 -7.87 -6.18 8.20
N VAL A 93 -7.64 -4.89 8.43
CA VAL A 93 -7.97 -4.21 9.69
C VAL A 93 -9.47 -4.23 9.93
N ASN A 94 -10.29 -3.97 8.91
CA ASN A 94 -11.74 -4.02 9.03
C ASN A 94 -12.25 -5.40 9.46
N VAL A 95 -11.66 -6.48 8.96
CA VAL A 95 -12.04 -7.83 9.41
C VAL A 95 -11.63 -8.06 10.85
N LEU A 96 -10.41 -7.70 11.25
CA LEU A 96 -9.93 -7.92 12.61
C LEU A 96 -10.67 -7.09 13.66
N VAL A 97 -10.94 -5.82 13.36
CA VAL A 97 -11.48 -4.86 14.32
C VAL A 97 -13.03 -4.80 14.27
N THR A 98 -13.63 -5.07 13.12
CA THR A 98 -15.09 -4.95 12.94
C THR A 98 -15.75 -6.29 12.71
N ALA A 99 -15.36 -7.06 11.69
CA ALA A 99 -16.09 -8.26 11.29
C ALA A 99 -15.94 -9.40 12.31
N PHE A 100 -14.75 -9.61 12.86
CA PHE A 100 -14.49 -10.67 13.84
C PHE A 100 -15.26 -10.46 15.16
N PRO A 101 -15.20 -9.28 15.83
CA PRO A 101 -16.03 -9.01 17.00
C PRO A 101 -17.54 -9.08 16.73
N LEU A 102 -17.97 -8.58 15.58
CA LEU A 102 -19.40 -8.68 15.19
C LEU A 102 -19.82 -10.13 15.00
N THR A 103 -18.96 -10.98 14.43
CA THR A 103 -19.22 -12.42 14.27
C THR A 103 -19.41 -13.09 15.63
N ILE A 104 -18.53 -12.84 16.59
CA ILE A 104 -18.65 -13.37 17.95
C ILE A 104 -19.94 -12.87 18.63
N SER A 105 -20.20 -11.56 18.54
CA SER A 105 -21.40 -10.95 19.10
C SER A 105 -22.68 -11.54 18.50
N ALA A 106 -22.71 -11.74 17.17
CA ALA A 106 -23.83 -12.35 16.47
C ALA A 106 -24.07 -13.81 16.91
N LEU A 107 -23.01 -14.59 17.07
CA LEU A 107 -23.11 -15.98 17.56
C LEU A 107 -23.62 -16.04 19.01
N VAL A 108 -23.10 -15.20 19.92
CA VAL A 108 -23.55 -15.12 21.30
C VAL A 108 -25.01 -14.68 21.38
N GLN A 109 -25.40 -13.70 20.55
CA GLN A 109 -26.82 -13.24 20.51
C GLN A 109 -27.74 -14.33 19.97
N PHE A 110 -27.35 -15.06 18.92
CA PHE A 110 -28.10 -16.16 18.33
C PHE A 110 -28.31 -17.27 19.36
N ILE A 111 -27.25 -17.77 19.99
CA ILE A 111 -27.27 -18.83 20.97
C ILE A 111 -28.16 -18.40 22.19
N GLY A 112 -27.91 -17.20 22.71
CA GLY A 112 -28.68 -16.67 23.84
C GLY A 112 -30.18 -16.51 23.56
N ALA A 113 -30.52 -16.11 22.32
CA ALA A 113 -31.92 -15.98 21.91
C ALA A 113 -32.60 -17.35 21.74
N VAL A 114 -31.89 -18.35 21.14
CA VAL A 114 -32.41 -19.72 21.02
C VAL A 114 -32.58 -20.37 22.37
N VAL A 115 -31.62 -20.25 23.29
CA VAL A 115 -31.72 -20.79 24.66
C VAL A 115 -32.89 -20.17 25.41
N LEU A 116 -33.05 -18.85 25.32
CA LEU A 116 -34.17 -18.18 25.99
C LEU A 116 -35.53 -18.58 25.39
N LEU A 117 -35.58 -18.73 24.06
CA LEU A 117 -36.80 -19.22 23.42
C LEU A 117 -37.08 -20.68 23.77
N PHE A 118 -36.06 -21.54 23.91
CA PHE A 118 -36.19 -22.94 24.32
C PHE A 118 -36.78 -23.06 25.72
N VAL A 119 -36.41 -22.19 26.65
CA VAL A 119 -37.00 -22.13 28.01
C VAL A 119 -38.46 -21.74 27.99
N LEU A 120 -38.88 -20.89 27.04
CA LEU A 120 -40.27 -20.42 26.93
C LEU A 120 -41.16 -21.38 26.12
N ASP A 121 -40.63 -21.89 24.99
CA ASP A 121 -41.32 -22.81 24.07
C ASP A 121 -40.28 -23.66 23.32
N PRO A 122 -40.07 -24.93 23.75
CA PRO A 122 -39.09 -25.82 23.10
C PRO A 122 -39.39 -26.11 21.63
N VAL A 123 -40.66 -26.20 21.25
CA VAL A 123 -41.08 -26.55 19.88
C VAL A 123 -40.72 -25.41 18.93
N LEU A 124 -41.10 -24.19 19.26
CA LEU A 124 -40.79 -23.00 18.47
C LEU A 124 -39.29 -22.76 18.39
N ALA A 125 -38.57 -22.99 19.49
CA ALA A 125 -37.11 -22.84 19.55
C ALA A 125 -36.37 -23.82 18.61
N ILE A 126 -36.78 -25.10 18.57
CA ILE A 126 -36.18 -26.11 17.69
C ILE A 126 -36.49 -25.75 16.22
N ILE A 127 -37.72 -25.39 15.88
CA ILE A 127 -38.10 -25.03 14.52
C ILE A 127 -37.23 -23.86 14.01
N LEU A 128 -37.14 -22.77 14.76
CA LEU A 128 -36.39 -21.59 14.36
C LEU A 128 -34.86 -21.80 14.45
N GLY A 129 -34.41 -22.48 15.52
CA GLY A 129 -33.01 -22.78 15.74
C GLY A 129 -32.37 -23.65 14.63
N VAL A 130 -33.16 -24.56 14.03
CA VAL A 130 -32.74 -25.41 12.90
C VAL A 130 -32.96 -24.72 11.55
N ALA A 131 -34.11 -24.03 11.38
CA ALA A 131 -34.45 -23.38 10.12
C ALA A 131 -33.43 -22.28 9.74
N MET A 132 -32.93 -21.49 10.70
CA MET A 132 -32.04 -20.38 10.43
C MET A 132 -30.65 -20.82 9.89
N PRO A 133 -29.94 -21.78 10.48
CA PRO A 133 -28.70 -22.31 9.88
C PRO A 133 -28.94 -22.95 8.51
N LEU A 134 -30.09 -23.62 8.27
CA LEU A 134 -30.43 -24.15 6.95
C LEU A 134 -30.59 -23.03 5.91
N ILE A 135 -31.27 -21.93 6.25
CA ILE A 135 -31.37 -20.76 5.36
C ILE A 135 -29.98 -20.18 5.08
N ALA A 136 -29.10 -20.13 6.07
CA ALA A 136 -27.71 -19.68 5.88
C ALA A 136 -26.95 -20.59 4.90
N LEU A 137 -27.19 -21.89 4.91
CA LEU A 137 -26.58 -22.84 3.98
C LEU A 137 -26.96 -22.57 2.51
N PHE A 138 -28.22 -22.21 2.24
CA PHE A 138 -28.67 -21.75 0.93
C PHE A 138 -27.97 -20.46 0.48
N GLY A 139 -27.52 -19.63 1.40
CA GLY A 139 -26.69 -18.45 1.14
C GLY A 139 -25.37 -18.78 0.44
N ARG A 140 -24.85 -20.02 0.54
CA ARG A 140 -23.62 -20.46 -0.12
C ARG A 140 -23.76 -20.49 -1.65
N VAL A 141 -24.90 -20.90 -2.17
CA VAL A 141 -25.18 -20.91 -3.63
C VAL A 141 -25.28 -19.49 -4.16
N TYR A 142 -26.00 -18.64 -3.44
CA TYR A 142 -26.07 -17.21 -3.73
C TYR A 142 -24.68 -16.56 -3.76
N TYR A 143 -23.85 -16.87 -2.77
CA TYR A 143 -22.50 -16.34 -2.64
C TYR A 143 -21.64 -16.61 -3.88
N HIS A 144 -21.66 -17.84 -4.44
CA HIS A 144 -20.87 -18.17 -5.63
C HIS A 144 -21.28 -17.36 -6.85
N LYS A 145 -22.58 -17.18 -7.09
CA LYS A 145 -23.08 -16.32 -8.17
C LYS A 145 -22.71 -14.86 -7.95
N MET A 146 -22.87 -14.36 -6.73
CA MET A 146 -22.57 -12.98 -6.37
C MET A 146 -21.07 -12.68 -6.53
N ARG A 147 -20.20 -13.61 -6.15
CA ARG A 147 -18.74 -13.49 -6.34
C ARG A 147 -18.38 -13.33 -7.82
N LYS A 148 -18.95 -14.15 -8.70
CA LYS A 148 -18.73 -14.06 -10.15
C LYS A 148 -19.10 -12.68 -10.67
N TYR A 149 -20.32 -12.22 -10.42
CA TYR A 149 -20.77 -10.91 -10.91
C TYR A 149 -20.06 -9.74 -10.25
N SER A 150 -19.65 -9.84 -8.98
CA SER A 150 -18.83 -8.83 -8.34
C SER A 150 -17.45 -8.73 -8.98
N HIS A 151 -16.88 -9.84 -9.44
CA HIS A 151 -15.62 -9.83 -10.19
C HIS A 151 -15.77 -9.16 -11.56
N GLU A 152 -16.86 -9.44 -12.28
CA GLU A 152 -17.17 -8.79 -13.57
C GLU A 152 -17.34 -7.26 -13.41
N VAL A 153 -18.04 -6.81 -12.36
CA VAL A 153 -18.18 -5.39 -12.04
C VAL A 153 -16.82 -4.75 -11.73
N LYS A 154 -16.02 -5.34 -10.85
CA LYS A 154 -14.67 -4.83 -10.53
C LYS A 154 -13.78 -4.74 -11.77
N LYS A 155 -13.84 -5.74 -12.65
CA LYS A 155 -13.10 -5.72 -13.92
C LYS A 155 -13.57 -4.60 -14.85
N GLY A 156 -14.86 -4.30 -14.86
CA GLY A 156 -15.43 -3.17 -15.60
C GLY A 156 -14.98 -1.82 -15.04
N GLU A 157 -15.01 -1.66 -13.72
CA GLU A 157 -14.51 -0.47 -13.01
C GLU A 157 -13.02 -0.24 -13.29
N SER A 158 -12.19 -1.29 -13.24
CA SER A 158 -10.76 -1.21 -13.52
C SER A 158 -10.50 -0.71 -14.95
N ARG A 159 -11.20 -1.27 -15.96
CA ARG A 159 -11.07 -0.84 -17.35
C ARG A 159 -11.43 0.64 -17.57
N ILE A 160 -12.46 1.13 -16.87
CA ILE A 160 -12.83 2.54 -16.93
C ILE A 160 -11.74 3.41 -16.31
N THR A 161 -11.23 3.01 -15.14
CA THR A 161 -10.15 3.74 -14.45
C THR A 161 -8.89 3.80 -15.31
N GLU A 162 -8.44 2.67 -15.85
CA GLU A 162 -7.29 2.58 -16.77
C GLU A 162 -7.47 3.48 -18.00
N TRP A 163 -8.68 3.48 -18.59
CA TRP A 163 -8.98 4.31 -19.75
C TRP A 163 -8.94 5.81 -19.46
N ILE A 164 -9.47 6.20 -18.29
CA ILE A 164 -9.45 7.61 -17.85
C ILE A 164 -8.00 8.02 -17.53
N GLU A 165 -7.26 7.21 -16.78
CA GLU A 165 -5.87 7.47 -16.42
C GLU A 165 -5.00 7.63 -17.67
N GLU A 166 -5.07 6.69 -18.62
CA GLU A 166 -4.35 6.75 -19.89
C GLU A 166 -4.71 8.03 -20.67
N SER A 167 -5.99 8.41 -20.68
CA SER A 167 -6.46 9.59 -21.38
C SER A 167 -5.96 10.88 -20.73
N LEU A 168 -5.89 10.94 -19.40
CA LEU A 168 -5.34 12.09 -18.68
C LEU A 168 -3.84 12.24 -18.85
N LEU A 169 -3.10 11.13 -18.78
CA LEU A 169 -1.65 11.14 -18.99
C LEU A 169 -1.27 11.58 -20.42
N ASN A 170 -2.08 11.20 -21.41
CA ASN A 170 -1.83 11.51 -22.81
C ASN A 170 -2.69 12.68 -23.35
N GLN A 171 -3.14 13.59 -22.46
CA GLN A 171 -4.07 14.67 -22.85
C GLN A 171 -3.53 15.54 -23.98
N LEU A 172 -2.22 15.82 -24.01
CA LEU A 172 -1.57 16.58 -25.06
C LEU A 172 -1.75 15.89 -26.44
N VAL A 173 -1.49 14.58 -26.49
CA VAL A 173 -1.64 13.79 -27.72
C VAL A 173 -3.09 13.80 -28.20
N ILE A 174 -4.04 13.54 -27.27
CA ILE A 174 -5.47 13.51 -27.60
C ILE A 174 -5.93 14.86 -28.18
N ARG A 175 -5.48 15.98 -27.61
CA ARG A 175 -5.81 17.33 -28.10
C ARG A 175 -5.15 17.62 -29.45
N THR A 176 -3.88 17.26 -29.62
CA THR A 176 -3.14 17.51 -30.86
C THR A 176 -3.69 16.71 -32.04
N PHE A 177 -4.21 15.50 -31.79
CA PHE A 177 -4.83 14.66 -32.81
C PHE A 177 -6.35 14.79 -32.90
N GLU A 178 -6.96 15.72 -32.16
CA GLU A 178 -8.41 15.99 -32.13
C GLU A 178 -9.27 14.72 -31.88
N LYS A 179 -8.81 13.87 -30.93
CA LYS A 179 -9.42 12.55 -30.62
C LYS A 179 -10.31 12.54 -29.37
N GLN A 180 -10.79 13.70 -28.91
CA GLN A 180 -11.62 13.82 -27.69
C GLN A 180 -12.93 13.02 -27.82
N ASP A 181 -13.63 13.17 -28.94
CA ASP A 181 -14.92 12.53 -29.17
C ASP A 181 -14.79 11.00 -29.26
N ASP A 182 -13.74 10.51 -29.91
CA ASP A 182 -13.45 9.08 -30.00
C ASP A 182 -13.20 8.49 -28.59
N ARG A 183 -12.45 9.21 -27.75
CA ARG A 183 -12.17 8.80 -26.37
C ARG A 183 -13.43 8.79 -25.51
N LEU A 184 -14.30 9.81 -25.64
CA LEU A 184 -15.58 9.89 -24.94
C LEU A 184 -16.56 8.80 -25.41
N ALA A 185 -16.64 8.53 -26.71
CA ALA A 185 -17.47 7.45 -27.24
C ALA A 185 -17.07 6.08 -26.69
N LYS A 186 -15.76 5.81 -26.61
CA LYS A 186 -15.25 4.56 -26.02
C LYS A 186 -15.52 4.49 -24.53
N LEU A 187 -15.35 5.59 -23.78
CA LEU A 187 -15.71 5.65 -22.37
C LEU A 187 -17.17 5.30 -22.13
N LYS A 188 -18.09 5.87 -22.95
CA LYS A 188 -19.51 5.56 -22.89
C LYS A 188 -19.81 4.08 -23.15
N THR A 189 -19.09 3.46 -24.07
CA THR A 189 -19.21 1.99 -24.30
C THR A 189 -18.82 1.20 -23.07
N LEU A 190 -17.67 1.52 -22.45
CA LEU A 190 -17.20 0.87 -21.22
C LEU A 190 -18.17 1.07 -20.04
N GLN A 191 -18.78 2.26 -19.93
CA GLN A 191 -19.80 2.55 -18.92
C GLN A 191 -21.07 1.71 -19.13
N ASN A 192 -21.54 1.58 -20.38
CA ASN A 192 -22.68 0.73 -20.71
C ASN A 192 -22.41 -0.77 -20.38
N ASP A 193 -21.21 -1.27 -20.67
CA ASP A 193 -20.81 -2.64 -20.32
C ASP A 193 -20.78 -2.83 -18.80
N LEU A 194 -20.28 -1.86 -18.05
CA LEU A 194 -20.31 -1.85 -16.59
C LEU A 194 -21.76 -1.87 -16.06
N GLU A 195 -22.63 -1.00 -16.60
CA GLU A 195 -24.05 -0.93 -16.22
C GLU A 195 -24.76 -2.26 -16.40
N GLN A 196 -24.52 -2.96 -17.53
CA GLN A 196 -25.05 -4.32 -17.74
C GLN A 196 -24.55 -5.32 -16.69
N SER A 197 -23.26 -5.25 -16.33
CA SER A 197 -22.67 -6.12 -15.31
C SER A 197 -23.24 -5.83 -13.92
N VAL A 198 -23.44 -4.56 -13.58
CA VAL A 198 -24.10 -4.11 -12.35
C VAL A 198 -25.57 -4.56 -12.33
N SER A 199 -26.29 -4.43 -13.42
CA SER A 199 -27.68 -4.88 -13.53
C SER A 199 -27.81 -6.40 -13.26
N LYS A 200 -26.94 -7.23 -13.86
CA LYS A 200 -26.92 -8.68 -13.61
C LYS A 200 -26.67 -9.00 -12.14
N LYS A 201 -25.68 -8.33 -11.53
CA LYS A 201 -25.36 -8.44 -10.09
C LYS A 201 -26.57 -8.04 -9.23
N THR A 202 -27.19 -6.91 -9.56
CA THR A 202 -28.32 -6.35 -8.82
C THR A 202 -29.53 -7.30 -8.88
N ASN A 203 -29.87 -7.86 -10.06
CA ASN A 203 -30.98 -8.80 -10.20
C ASN A 203 -30.81 -10.04 -9.33
N VAL A 204 -29.60 -10.60 -9.25
CA VAL A 204 -29.31 -11.73 -8.35
C VAL A 204 -29.41 -11.31 -6.89
N SER A 205 -28.94 -10.11 -6.55
CA SER A 205 -29.03 -9.56 -5.19
C SER A 205 -30.47 -9.31 -4.76
N VAL A 206 -31.27 -8.71 -5.64
CA VAL A 206 -32.69 -8.43 -5.38
C VAL A 206 -33.46 -9.74 -5.15
N LEU A 207 -33.29 -10.73 -6.05
CA LEU A 207 -33.94 -12.03 -5.89
C LEU A 207 -33.60 -12.69 -4.56
N ALA A 208 -32.31 -12.73 -4.20
CA ALA A 208 -31.89 -13.33 -2.95
C ALA A 208 -32.41 -12.56 -1.71
N ASN A 209 -32.34 -11.23 -1.74
CA ASN A 209 -32.88 -10.41 -0.63
C ASN A 209 -34.39 -10.56 -0.50
N THR A 210 -35.11 -10.67 -1.62
CA THR A 210 -36.57 -10.93 -1.61
C THR A 210 -36.88 -12.30 -0.99
N LEU A 211 -36.20 -13.37 -1.43
CA LEU A 211 -36.38 -14.70 -0.86
C LEU A 211 -36.05 -14.75 0.62
N MET A 212 -34.97 -14.10 1.05
CA MET A 212 -34.62 -13.97 2.46
C MET A 212 -35.70 -13.20 3.24
N SER A 213 -36.19 -12.07 2.69
CA SER A 213 -37.24 -11.28 3.33
C SER A 213 -38.54 -12.08 3.48
N VAL A 214 -38.92 -12.90 2.49
CA VAL A 214 -40.05 -13.80 2.57
C VAL A 214 -39.85 -14.86 3.66
N ALA A 215 -38.67 -15.45 3.74
CA ALA A 215 -38.36 -16.44 4.78
C ALA A 215 -38.39 -15.83 6.18
N PHE A 216 -37.83 -14.64 6.37
CA PHE A 216 -37.83 -13.96 7.68
C PHE A 216 -39.22 -13.49 8.09
N ASN A 217 -39.96 -12.82 7.20
CA ASN A 217 -41.32 -12.38 7.50
C ASN A 217 -42.25 -13.57 7.66
N GLY A 218 -42.07 -14.65 6.90
CA GLY A 218 -42.80 -15.89 7.06
C GLY A 218 -42.56 -16.52 8.44
N GLY A 219 -41.29 -16.57 8.89
CA GLY A 219 -40.94 -17.01 10.25
C GLY A 219 -41.57 -16.14 11.37
N TYR A 220 -41.60 -14.82 11.15
CA TYR A 220 -42.26 -13.89 12.08
C TYR A 220 -43.78 -14.09 12.14
N ILE A 221 -44.45 -14.22 10.98
CA ILE A 221 -45.89 -14.49 10.89
C ILE A 221 -46.22 -15.85 11.51
N ALA A 222 -45.41 -16.88 11.24
CA ALA A 222 -45.62 -18.20 11.83
C ALA A 222 -45.55 -18.15 13.38
N ALA A 223 -44.57 -17.46 13.94
CA ALA A 223 -44.45 -17.26 15.38
C ALA A 223 -45.55 -16.41 15.94
N PHE A 224 -46.04 -15.40 15.20
CA PHE A 224 -47.21 -14.61 15.60
C PHE A 224 -48.49 -15.46 15.68
N LEU A 225 -48.76 -16.24 14.61
CA LEU A 225 -49.95 -17.13 14.59
C LEU A 225 -49.87 -18.22 15.66
N TRP A 226 -48.69 -18.81 15.88
CA TRP A 226 -48.44 -19.78 16.95
C TRP A 226 -48.73 -19.18 18.32
N SER A 227 -48.24 -17.99 18.59
CA SER A 227 -48.45 -17.29 19.86
C SER A 227 -49.90 -16.81 20.04
N ALA A 228 -50.55 -16.34 18.96
CA ALA A 228 -51.97 -15.96 19.02
C ALA A 228 -52.86 -17.16 19.33
N TYR A 229 -52.57 -18.34 18.76
CA TYR A 229 -53.27 -19.57 19.07
C TYR A 229 -53.10 -20.00 20.56
N GLY A 230 -51.84 -19.91 21.07
CA GLY A 230 -51.55 -20.18 22.49
C GLY A 230 -52.27 -19.22 23.45
N LEU A 231 -52.32 -17.92 23.07
CA LEU A 231 -53.04 -16.90 23.83
C LEU A 231 -54.58 -17.17 23.85
N ALA A 232 -55.15 -17.50 22.69
CA ALA A 232 -56.57 -17.85 22.60
C ALA A 232 -56.94 -19.07 23.48
N LYS A 233 -56.03 -20.06 23.57
CA LYS A 233 -56.15 -21.23 24.46
C LYS A 233 -55.79 -20.94 25.91
N LYS A 234 -55.37 -19.73 26.24
CA LYS A 234 -54.94 -19.32 27.61
C LYS A 234 -53.73 -20.14 28.11
N THR A 235 -52.95 -20.75 27.23
CA THR A 235 -51.74 -21.50 27.60
C THR A 235 -50.52 -20.60 27.78
N ILE A 236 -50.55 -19.38 27.22
CA ILE A 236 -49.48 -18.39 27.36
C ILE A 236 -50.08 -17.02 27.72
N THR A 237 -49.22 -16.14 28.26
CA THR A 237 -49.57 -14.75 28.61
C THR A 237 -49.28 -13.79 27.43
N PHE A 238 -49.89 -12.59 27.47
CA PHE A 238 -49.62 -11.54 26.49
C PHE A 238 -48.15 -11.11 26.50
N GLY A 239 -47.49 -11.08 27.68
CA GLY A 239 -46.05 -10.86 27.77
C GLY A 239 -45.23 -11.96 27.09
N THR A 240 -45.71 -13.21 27.05
CA THR A 240 -45.05 -14.30 26.32
C THR A 240 -45.16 -14.11 24.81
N VAL A 241 -46.30 -13.65 24.29
CA VAL A 241 -46.46 -13.31 22.86
C VAL A 241 -45.43 -12.28 22.43
N THR A 242 -45.31 -11.18 23.18
CA THR A 242 -44.35 -10.13 22.88
C THR A 242 -42.89 -10.62 22.98
N ALA A 243 -42.57 -11.51 23.93
CA ALA A 243 -41.28 -12.13 24.05
C ALA A 243 -40.95 -13.01 22.83
N TYR A 244 -41.90 -13.83 22.34
CA TYR A 244 -41.68 -14.67 21.15
C TYR A 244 -41.34 -13.81 19.92
N LEU A 245 -42.10 -12.76 19.64
CA LEU A 245 -41.86 -11.87 18.49
C LEU A 245 -40.50 -11.17 18.56
N GLN A 246 -40.11 -10.73 19.76
CA GLN A 246 -38.76 -10.14 19.97
C GLN A 246 -37.66 -11.18 19.80
N LEU A 247 -37.83 -12.41 20.29
CA LEU A 247 -36.84 -13.47 20.18
C LEU A 247 -36.68 -13.95 18.75
N VAL A 248 -37.75 -14.05 17.97
CA VAL A 248 -37.69 -14.37 16.55
C VAL A 248 -36.79 -13.37 15.82
N SER A 249 -36.99 -12.07 16.01
CA SER A 249 -36.16 -11.04 15.42
C SER A 249 -34.69 -11.14 15.87
N ARG A 250 -34.44 -11.49 17.15
CA ARG A 250 -33.09 -11.65 17.70
C ARG A 250 -32.39 -12.94 17.26
N ILE A 251 -33.13 -13.94 16.80
CA ILE A 251 -32.58 -15.15 16.15
C ILE A 251 -32.25 -14.89 14.67
N GLN A 252 -33.12 -14.17 13.99
CA GLN A 252 -33.00 -13.94 12.54
C GLN A 252 -31.87 -12.95 12.20
N ARG A 253 -31.76 -11.83 12.93
CA ARG A 253 -30.84 -10.74 12.64
C ARG A 253 -29.36 -11.17 12.61
N PRO A 254 -28.83 -11.91 13.58
CA PRO A 254 -27.45 -12.40 13.56
C PRO A 254 -27.11 -13.23 12.33
N VAL A 255 -28.02 -14.08 11.87
CA VAL A 255 -27.81 -14.90 10.67
C VAL A 255 -27.63 -14.03 9.43
N PHE A 256 -28.44 -12.98 9.32
CA PHE A 256 -28.32 -12.02 8.22
C PHE A 256 -27.01 -11.25 8.27
N ASP A 257 -26.62 -10.78 9.45
CA ASP A 257 -25.37 -10.04 9.65
C ASP A 257 -24.15 -10.91 9.32
N LEU A 258 -24.14 -12.19 9.71
CA LEU A 258 -23.07 -13.13 9.37
C LEU A 258 -22.94 -13.37 7.86
N ILE A 259 -24.06 -13.50 7.14
CA ILE A 259 -24.04 -13.67 5.68
C ILE A 259 -23.43 -12.42 5.00
N ARG A 260 -23.75 -11.23 5.49
CA ARG A 260 -23.21 -9.96 4.94
C ARG A 260 -21.72 -9.80 5.18
N LEU A 261 -21.15 -10.38 6.22
CA LEU A 261 -19.72 -10.28 6.55
C LEU A 261 -18.84 -11.18 5.66
N LEU A 262 -19.39 -12.28 5.11
CA LEU A 262 -18.61 -13.25 4.33
C LEU A 262 -17.80 -12.65 3.17
N PRO A 263 -18.32 -11.74 2.32
CA PRO A 263 -17.55 -11.14 1.24
C PRO A 263 -16.34 -10.36 1.74
N GLY A 264 -16.49 -9.61 2.84
CA GLY A 264 -15.41 -8.85 3.47
C GLY A 264 -14.29 -9.75 4.01
N ILE A 265 -14.67 -10.86 4.66
CA ILE A 265 -13.70 -11.83 5.20
C ILE A 265 -12.85 -12.46 4.07
N ILE A 266 -13.48 -12.76 2.93
CA ILE A 266 -12.75 -13.33 1.79
C ILE A 266 -11.85 -12.29 1.12
N ALA A 267 -12.34 -11.06 0.97
CA ALA A 267 -11.52 -9.96 0.45
C ALA A 267 -10.30 -9.71 1.33
N ALA A 268 -10.49 -9.69 2.65
CA ALA A 268 -9.40 -9.52 3.60
C ALA A 268 -8.38 -10.67 3.59
N LYS A 269 -8.83 -11.92 3.35
CA LYS A 269 -7.89 -13.03 3.17
C LYS A 269 -7.01 -12.82 1.94
N ALA A 270 -7.59 -12.44 0.81
CA ALA A 270 -6.82 -12.14 -0.41
C ALA A 270 -5.89 -10.92 -0.22
N ALA A 271 -6.34 -9.90 0.52
CA ALA A 271 -5.53 -8.75 0.89
C ALA A 271 -4.35 -9.14 1.79
N TYR A 272 -4.60 -9.98 2.79
CA TYR A 272 -3.54 -10.53 3.65
C TYR A 272 -2.49 -11.31 2.85
N ASP A 273 -2.92 -12.17 1.93
CA ASP A 273 -2.01 -12.97 1.09
C ASP A 273 -1.10 -12.05 0.26
N ARG A 274 -1.64 -10.96 -0.34
CA ARG A 274 -0.86 -9.96 -1.10
C ARG A 274 0.08 -9.14 -0.21
N LEU A 275 -0.32 -8.74 0.99
CA LEU A 275 0.56 -8.07 1.96
C LEU A 275 1.67 -9.01 2.42
N HIS A 276 1.34 -10.29 2.63
CA HIS A 276 2.31 -11.30 3.03
C HIS A 276 3.35 -11.59 1.93
N GLU A 277 2.98 -11.50 0.65
CA GLU A 277 3.92 -11.57 -0.47
C GLU A 277 4.98 -10.46 -0.37
N LEU A 278 4.59 -9.23 -0.04
CA LEU A 278 5.53 -8.13 0.16
C LEU A 278 6.49 -8.36 1.33
N MET A 279 6.03 -9.05 2.37
CA MET A 279 6.84 -9.39 3.54
C MET A 279 7.79 -10.58 3.33
N LYS A 280 7.73 -11.26 2.17
CA LYS A 280 8.64 -12.36 1.82
C LYS A 280 9.94 -11.90 1.18
N PHE A 281 10.01 -10.64 0.73
CA PHE A 281 11.25 -10.13 0.16
C PHE A 281 12.38 -10.20 1.17
N GLU A 282 13.54 -10.61 0.69
CA GLU A 282 14.72 -10.66 1.54
C GLU A 282 15.20 -9.25 1.86
N LEU A 283 15.62 -9.05 3.11
CA LEU A 283 16.14 -7.76 3.54
C LEU A 283 17.63 -7.64 3.18
N GLU A 284 18.06 -6.41 2.89
CA GLU A 284 19.50 -6.11 2.82
C GLU A 284 20.15 -6.35 4.19
N ASN A 285 21.43 -6.65 4.18
CA ASN A 285 22.19 -6.78 5.42
C ASN A 285 22.29 -5.42 6.12
N HIS A 286 21.92 -5.40 7.40
CA HIS A 286 21.95 -4.21 8.26
C HIS A 286 23.16 -4.14 9.17
N GLU A 287 24.21 -4.92 8.89
CA GLU A 287 25.48 -4.79 9.60
C GLU A 287 26.01 -3.35 9.53
N ASP A 288 26.90 -3.00 10.43
CA ASP A 288 27.49 -1.67 10.50
C ASP A 288 28.10 -1.28 9.17
N LYS A 289 27.65 -0.16 8.63
CA LYS A 289 28.15 0.38 7.36
C LYS A 289 29.62 0.73 7.49
N ILE A 290 30.44 0.26 6.56
CA ILE A 290 31.89 0.47 6.56
C ILE A 290 32.23 1.66 5.65
N PHE A 291 32.77 2.70 6.24
CA PHE A 291 33.38 3.84 5.54
C PHE A 291 34.90 3.70 5.58
N LEU A 292 35.52 3.54 4.43
CA LEU A 292 36.97 3.38 4.28
C LEU A 292 37.67 4.74 4.26
N PRO A 293 38.63 4.97 5.17
CA PRO A 293 39.40 6.23 5.18
C PRO A 293 40.46 6.28 4.09
N GLY A 294 40.84 7.50 3.69
CA GLY A 294 41.95 7.72 2.75
C GLY A 294 41.57 7.55 1.29
N ALA A 295 42.56 7.40 0.47
CA ALA A 295 42.43 7.20 -0.97
C ALA A 295 41.97 5.77 -1.27
N LEU A 296 40.95 5.61 -2.12
CA LEU A 296 40.38 4.31 -2.45
C LEU A 296 40.77 3.87 -3.86
N ARG A 297 41.02 2.57 -4.03
CA ARG A 297 41.12 1.87 -5.30
C ARG A 297 39.89 1.04 -5.55
N LEU A 298 39.46 0.97 -6.80
CA LEU A 298 38.32 0.15 -7.23
C LEU A 298 38.84 -0.88 -8.25
N THR A 299 38.68 -2.16 -7.97
CA THR A 299 39.13 -3.25 -8.84
C THR A 299 37.94 -4.16 -9.19
N ILE A 300 37.70 -4.37 -10.46
CA ILE A 300 36.68 -5.25 -11.02
C ILE A 300 37.42 -6.38 -11.77
N GLU A 301 37.11 -7.63 -11.40
CA GLU A 301 37.76 -8.81 -11.97
C GLU A 301 36.74 -9.77 -12.58
N ASN A 302 36.85 -9.98 -13.91
CA ASN A 302 36.05 -10.96 -14.67
C ASN A 302 34.56 -10.92 -14.41
N LEU A 303 34.03 -9.74 -14.22
CA LEU A 303 32.61 -9.49 -13.82
C LEU A 303 31.67 -9.95 -14.93
N SER A 304 30.73 -10.83 -14.57
CA SER A 304 29.63 -11.24 -15.46
C SER A 304 28.31 -11.21 -14.70
N TYR A 305 27.25 -10.76 -15.40
CA TYR A 305 25.91 -10.64 -14.81
C TYR A 305 24.81 -10.79 -15.87
N ALA A 306 23.76 -11.54 -15.54
CA ALA A 306 22.51 -11.65 -16.29
C ALA A 306 21.30 -11.44 -15.37
N TYR A 307 20.25 -10.77 -15.85
CA TYR A 307 19.01 -10.58 -15.06
C TYR A 307 18.19 -11.88 -14.89
N SER A 308 18.41 -12.86 -15.74
CA SER A 308 17.81 -14.19 -15.63
C SER A 308 18.68 -15.17 -16.41
N SER A 309 18.67 -16.45 -15.99
CA SER A 309 19.35 -17.53 -16.70
C SER A 309 18.89 -17.73 -18.15
N ASP A 310 17.68 -17.25 -18.49
CA ASP A 310 17.07 -17.40 -19.80
C ASP A 310 17.50 -16.31 -20.80
N TYR A 311 18.17 -15.27 -20.32
CA TYR A 311 18.66 -14.15 -21.15
C TYR A 311 20.19 -14.15 -21.26
N PRO A 312 20.76 -13.65 -22.37
CA PRO A 312 22.19 -13.49 -22.48
C PRO A 312 22.75 -12.56 -21.39
N ALA A 313 23.94 -12.87 -20.90
CA ALA A 313 24.60 -12.03 -19.93
C ALA A 313 24.78 -10.61 -20.46
N VAL A 314 24.36 -9.63 -19.64
CA VAL A 314 24.43 -8.20 -19.94
C VAL A 314 25.89 -7.70 -19.83
N LEU A 315 26.64 -8.24 -18.89
CA LEU A 315 28.08 -8.04 -18.74
C LEU A 315 28.78 -9.39 -18.85
N GLN A 316 29.88 -9.45 -19.59
CA GLN A 316 30.66 -10.68 -19.82
C GLN A 316 32.15 -10.41 -19.63
N ASN A 317 32.76 -11.05 -18.61
CA ASN A 317 34.20 -10.99 -18.33
C ASN A 317 34.75 -9.56 -18.26
N PHE A 318 33.97 -8.62 -17.73
CA PHE A 318 34.35 -7.22 -17.63
C PHE A 318 35.38 -7.05 -16.50
N SER A 319 36.54 -6.42 -16.83
CA SER A 319 37.60 -6.13 -15.85
C SER A 319 38.03 -4.69 -15.95
N LEU A 320 38.23 -4.05 -14.80
CA LEU A 320 38.68 -2.65 -14.73
C LEU A 320 39.39 -2.40 -13.40
N ASP A 321 40.50 -1.72 -13.45
CA ASP A 321 41.23 -1.30 -12.26
C ASP A 321 41.40 0.22 -12.28
N VAL A 322 40.97 0.87 -11.21
CA VAL A 322 40.88 2.34 -11.10
C VAL A 322 41.67 2.81 -9.88
N ALA A 323 42.71 3.57 -10.12
CA ALA A 323 43.50 4.21 -9.08
C ALA A 323 42.77 5.45 -8.46
N PRO A 324 43.12 5.87 -7.26
CA PRO A 324 42.63 7.13 -6.68
C PRO A 324 42.91 8.33 -7.62
N GLY A 325 42.01 9.30 -7.62
CA GLY A 325 42.11 10.52 -8.42
C GLY A 325 41.86 10.34 -9.91
N THR A 326 41.35 9.17 -10.35
CA THR A 326 41.14 8.85 -11.76
C THR A 326 39.73 9.13 -12.22
N MET A 327 39.54 9.71 -13.37
CA MET A 327 38.27 9.89 -14.07
C MET A 327 38.09 8.81 -15.15
N VAL A 328 37.01 8.08 -15.12
CA VAL A 328 36.68 6.98 -16.04
C VAL A 328 35.42 7.32 -16.81
N ALA A 329 35.45 7.19 -18.13
CA ALA A 329 34.24 7.23 -18.97
C ALA A 329 33.85 5.82 -19.40
N VAL A 330 32.64 5.41 -19.06
CA VAL A 330 32.00 4.18 -19.52
C VAL A 330 31.08 4.53 -20.68
N VAL A 331 31.40 4.06 -21.85
CA VAL A 331 30.69 4.33 -23.10
C VAL A 331 30.12 3.04 -23.69
N GLY A 332 29.00 3.12 -24.37
CA GLY A 332 28.38 1.95 -25.01
C GLY A 332 27.00 2.26 -25.56
N LYS A 333 26.47 1.38 -26.40
CA LYS A 333 25.12 1.52 -26.95
C LYS A 333 24.07 1.51 -25.83
N THR A 334 22.89 2.06 -26.11
CA THR A 334 21.71 1.90 -25.20
C THR A 334 21.43 0.42 -25.01
N GLY A 335 21.25 -0.01 -23.76
CA GLY A 335 21.05 -1.42 -23.42
C GLY A 335 22.34 -2.26 -23.25
N ALA A 336 23.53 -1.68 -23.43
CA ALA A 336 24.82 -2.41 -23.30
C ALA A 336 25.19 -2.80 -21.85
N GLY A 337 24.40 -2.44 -20.84
CA GLY A 337 24.67 -2.82 -19.44
C GLY A 337 25.30 -1.74 -18.58
N LYS A 338 25.39 -0.50 -19.06
CA LYS A 338 26.01 0.63 -18.31
C LYS A 338 25.37 0.87 -16.95
N THR A 339 24.05 1.00 -16.90
CA THR A 339 23.31 1.17 -15.63
C THR A 339 23.37 -0.09 -14.76
N THR A 340 23.48 -1.28 -15.37
CA THR A 340 23.70 -2.54 -14.66
C THR A 340 25.06 -2.54 -13.94
N LEU A 341 26.11 -2.07 -14.60
CA LEU A 341 27.42 -1.90 -13.98
C LEU A 341 27.34 -0.97 -12.76
N LEU A 342 26.66 0.20 -12.89
CA LEU A 342 26.50 1.12 -11.76
C LEU A 342 25.71 0.48 -10.58
N ARG A 343 24.70 -0.31 -10.88
CA ARG A 343 23.94 -1.03 -9.83
C ARG A 343 24.80 -2.08 -9.12
N LEU A 344 25.67 -2.79 -9.84
CA LEU A 344 26.64 -3.73 -9.27
C LEU A 344 27.67 -2.99 -8.39
N LEU A 345 28.19 -1.83 -8.85
CA LEU A 345 29.10 -0.97 -8.09
C LEU A 345 28.45 -0.40 -6.81
N LEU A 346 27.15 -0.21 -6.79
CA LEU A 346 26.39 0.22 -5.62
C LEU A 346 26.02 -0.95 -4.67
N GLY A 347 26.38 -2.19 -5.02
CA GLY A 347 25.94 -3.37 -4.27
C GLY A 347 24.41 -3.51 -4.24
N LEU A 348 23.70 -3.03 -5.27
CA LEU A 348 22.25 -3.21 -5.48
C LEU A 348 21.96 -4.52 -6.21
N LEU A 349 22.93 -5.05 -6.94
CA LEU A 349 22.91 -6.34 -7.64
C LEU A 349 24.17 -7.11 -7.22
N LYS A 350 24.06 -8.45 -7.20
CA LYS A 350 25.19 -9.33 -6.97
C LYS A 350 25.71 -9.89 -8.29
N PRO A 351 27.04 -9.95 -8.53
CA PRO A 351 27.58 -10.55 -9.73
C PRO A 351 27.34 -12.07 -9.77
N ASP A 352 27.07 -12.62 -10.98
CA ASP A 352 27.01 -14.07 -11.18
C ASP A 352 28.41 -14.69 -11.17
N LYS A 353 29.39 -13.99 -11.70
CA LYS A 353 30.82 -14.39 -11.72
C LYS A 353 31.71 -13.16 -11.58
N GLY A 354 32.90 -13.41 -11.06
CA GLY A 354 33.88 -12.36 -10.80
C GLY A 354 33.64 -11.65 -9.47
N SER A 355 34.35 -10.55 -9.23
CA SER A 355 34.27 -9.78 -8.01
C SER A 355 34.44 -8.30 -8.25
N ILE A 356 33.93 -7.49 -7.37
CA ILE A 356 34.14 -6.04 -7.31
C ILE A 356 34.71 -5.73 -5.94
N LEU A 357 35.91 -5.18 -5.93
CA LEU A 357 36.64 -4.90 -4.71
C LEU A 357 36.85 -3.39 -4.56
N VAL A 358 36.65 -2.88 -3.36
CA VAL A 358 36.96 -1.50 -3.00
C VAL A 358 37.86 -1.51 -1.77
N GLY A 359 38.91 -0.72 -1.79
CA GLY A 359 39.82 -0.70 -0.64
C GLY A 359 40.83 0.41 -0.70
N ASN A 360 41.62 0.49 0.35
CA ASN A 360 42.81 1.32 0.48
C ASN A 360 44.05 0.44 0.68
N GLU A 361 45.19 1.04 1.02
CA GLU A 361 46.44 0.31 1.22
C GLU A 361 46.40 -0.74 2.35
N THR A 362 45.43 -0.59 3.29
CA THR A 362 45.37 -1.44 4.49
C THR A 362 44.23 -2.44 4.45
N GLN A 363 43.17 -2.18 3.68
CA GLN A 363 41.95 -3.00 3.70
C GLN A 363 41.34 -3.06 2.29
N LEU A 364 41.00 -4.27 1.87
CA LEU A 364 40.30 -4.54 0.59
C LEU A 364 38.99 -5.30 0.92
N LEU A 365 37.88 -4.80 0.47
CA LEU A 365 36.53 -5.35 0.75
C LEU A 365 35.76 -5.59 -0.54
N GLU A 366 34.93 -6.61 -0.54
CA GLU A 366 33.98 -6.82 -1.62
C GLU A 366 32.86 -5.77 -1.57
N VAL A 367 32.46 -5.29 -2.73
CA VAL A 367 31.36 -4.33 -2.83
C VAL A 367 30.04 -4.98 -2.47
N SER A 368 29.35 -4.37 -1.51
CA SER A 368 28.07 -4.83 -0.98
C SER A 368 27.29 -3.65 -0.39
N GLU A 369 26.13 -3.92 0.13
CA GLU A 369 25.32 -2.94 0.88
C GLU A 369 26.07 -2.31 2.06
N VAL A 370 27.02 -3.05 2.66
CA VAL A 370 27.83 -2.59 3.81
C VAL A 370 28.87 -1.54 3.37
N THR A 371 29.48 -1.71 2.21
CA THR A 371 30.49 -0.78 1.67
C THR A 371 29.91 0.38 0.86
N ARG A 372 28.59 0.40 0.63
CA ARG A 372 27.86 1.45 -0.12
C ARG A 372 28.12 2.89 0.34
N PRO A 373 28.41 3.22 1.61
CA PRO A 373 28.77 4.59 2.02
C PRO A 373 29.97 5.19 1.31
N ASN A 374 30.85 4.37 0.75
CA ASN A 374 32.04 4.82 0.00
C ASN A 374 31.69 5.33 -1.41
N PHE A 375 30.48 5.04 -1.89
CA PHE A 375 29.96 5.40 -3.21
C PHE A 375 28.97 6.57 -3.11
N VAL A 376 29.04 7.44 -4.10
CA VAL A 376 28.11 8.54 -4.32
C VAL A 376 27.48 8.34 -5.70
N TYR A 377 26.17 8.41 -5.81
CA TYR A 377 25.47 8.16 -7.06
C TYR A 377 24.61 9.33 -7.49
N VAL A 378 24.77 9.77 -8.71
CA VAL A 378 23.92 10.72 -9.41
C VAL A 378 23.16 9.96 -10.51
N PRO A 379 21.85 9.73 -10.35
CA PRO A 379 21.06 8.98 -11.33
C PRO A 379 20.77 9.79 -12.59
N GLN A 380 20.48 9.10 -13.68
CA GLN A 380 20.10 9.69 -14.96
C GLN A 380 18.86 10.60 -14.87
N ARG A 381 17.86 10.20 -14.08
CA ARG A 381 16.66 11.01 -13.81
C ARG A 381 16.84 11.80 -12.53
N ASN A 382 16.42 13.06 -12.58
CA ASN A 382 16.48 13.93 -11.40
C ASN A 382 15.41 13.54 -10.41
N LEU A 383 15.85 12.94 -9.30
CA LEU A 383 14.99 12.55 -8.19
C LEU A 383 15.13 13.61 -7.08
N LEU A 384 14.45 14.75 -7.25
CA LEU A 384 14.28 15.74 -6.19
C LEU A 384 12.99 15.42 -5.42
N PHE A 385 13.07 15.55 -4.11
CA PHE A 385 11.92 15.40 -3.22
C PHE A 385 11.18 16.73 -3.10
N SER A 386 9.88 16.67 -2.87
CA SER A 386 9.11 17.84 -2.46
C SER A 386 9.63 18.36 -1.12
N GLY A 387 9.79 19.67 -1.02
CA GLY A 387 10.41 20.36 0.13
C GLY A 387 11.29 21.51 -0.35
N THR A 388 12.11 22.07 0.52
CA THR A 388 13.02 23.14 0.13
C THR A 388 14.25 22.60 -0.63
N ILE A 389 14.97 23.48 -1.32
CA ILE A 389 16.28 23.15 -1.93
C ILE A 389 17.23 22.71 -0.80
N ARG A 390 17.21 23.39 0.33
CA ARG A 390 17.96 23.03 1.54
C ARG A 390 17.69 21.60 1.96
N ASP A 391 16.42 21.21 2.10
CA ASP A 391 16.03 19.83 2.49
C ASP A 391 16.60 18.80 1.52
N ASN A 392 16.53 19.08 0.22
CA ASN A 392 17.09 18.20 -0.80
C ASN A 392 18.61 18.07 -0.71
N LEU A 393 19.34 19.14 -0.43
CA LEU A 393 20.80 19.12 -0.27
C LEU A 393 21.21 18.39 1.02
N LEU A 394 20.51 18.58 2.12
CA LEU A 394 20.77 17.93 3.40
C LEU A 394 20.60 16.40 3.36
N ILE A 395 19.88 15.85 2.40
CA ILE A 395 19.88 14.39 2.15
C ILE A 395 21.29 13.88 1.85
N GLY A 396 22.13 14.68 1.19
CA GLY A 396 23.54 14.34 0.94
C GLY A 396 24.39 14.34 2.20
N ASN A 397 24.17 15.31 3.08
CA ASN A 397 24.85 15.44 4.37
C ASN A 397 23.99 16.27 5.34
N GLU A 398 23.38 15.62 6.32
CA GLU A 398 22.52 16.28 7.34
C GLU A 398 23.28 17.30 8.21
N LYS A 399 24.60 17.20 8.29
CA LYS A 399 25.46 18.07 9.10
C LYS A 399 26.07 19.21 8.30
N ALA A 400 25.70 19.37 7.02
CA ALA A 400 26.25 20.42 6.18
C ALA A 400 25.72 21.80 6.64
N ASP A 401 26.63 22.75 6.79
CA ASP A 401 26.30 24.15 7.05
C ASP A 401 26.01 24.90 5.73
N ASP A 402 25.53 26.13 5.83
CA ASP A 402 25.20 26.96 4.67
C ASP A 402 26.41 27.24 3.77
N GLY A 403 27.62 27.25 4.31
CA GLY A 403 28.86 27.38 3.55
C GLY A 403 29.09 26.17 2.66
N MET A 404 28.99 24.95 3.22
CA MET A 404 29.11 23.70 2.49
C MET A 404 28.02 23.55 1.41
N LEU A 405 26.78 23.95 1.73
CA LEU A 405 25.66 23.92 0.76
C LEU A 405 25.95 24.85 -0.43
N ARG A 406 26.45 26.06 -0.13
CA ARG A 406 26.83 27.03 -1.16
C ARG A 406 27.98 26.53 -2.03
N GLU A 407 29.04 25.99 -1.44
CA GLU A 407 30.18 25.43 -2.18
C GLU A 407 29.74 24.29 -3.10
N ALA A 408 28.90 23.37 -2.61
CA ALA A 408 28.39 22.27 -3.41
C ALA A 408 27.53 22.76 -4.60
N LEU A 409 26.69 23.78 -4.41
CA LEU A 409 25.93 24.39 -5.49
C LEU A 409 26.83 25.07 -6.52
N MET A 410 27.85 25.78 -6.10
CA MET A 410 28.81 26.40 -7.00
C MET A 410 29.60 25.35 -7.80
N ALA A 411 30.06 24.27 -7.15
CA ALA A 411 30.76 23.18 -7.81
C ALA A 411 29.88 22.45 -8.83
N ALA A 412 28.57 22.39 -8.59
CA ALA A 412 27.58 21.83 -9.52
C ALA A 412 27.08 22.84 -10.57
N SER A 413 27.67 24.05 -10.65
CA SER A 413 27.21 25.15 -11.51
C SER A 413 25.74 25.53 -11.28
N ALA A 414 25.25 25.43 -10.03
CA ALA A 414 23.89 25.71 -9.61
C ALA A 414 23.71 27.07 -8.93
N SER A 415 24.51 28.08 -9.27
CA SER A 415 24.45 29.43 -8.71
C SER A 415 23.10 30.11 -8.87
N PHE A 416 22.31 29.74 -9.87
CA PHE A 416 20.94 30.24 -10.11
C PHE A 416 20.02 30.09 -8.87
N VAL A 417 20.32 29.17 -7.96
CA VAL A 417 19.57 28.99 -6.70
C VAL A 417 19.59 30.28 -5.87
N PHE A 418 20.66 31.05 -5.92
CA PHE A 418 20.78 32.31 -5.19
C PHE A 418 20.02 33.47 -5.83
N ASP A 419 19.52 33.29 -7.06
CA ASP A 419 18.68 34.26 -7.75
C ASP A 419 17.18 34.09 -7.41
N PHE A 420 16.84 32.99 -6.73
CA PHE A 420 15.47 32.80 -6.22
C PHE A 420 15.21 33.72 -5.02
N PRO A 421 13.99 34.26 -4.89
CA PRO A 421 13.64 35.13 -3.77
C PRO A 421 13.94 34.52 -2.40
N ASP A 422 13.68 33.21 -2.25
CA ASP A 422 13.90 32.46 -1.01
C ASP A 422 15.23 31.67 -1.01
N GLY A 423 16.04 31.78 -2.05
CA GLY A 423 17.35 31.13 -2.15
C GLY A 423 17.31 29.63 -1.85
N LEU A 424 18.05 29.18 -0.83
CA LEU A 424 18.09 27.79 -0.37
C LEU A 424 16.73 27.30 0.17
N ASP A 425 15.89 28.19 0.66
CA ASP A 425 14.61 27.86 1.26
C ASP A 425 13.45 27.89 0.24
N ALA A 426 13.77 28.11 -1.07
CA ALA A 426 12.81 28.00 -2.16
C ALA A 426 12.21 26.59 -2.21
N TYR A 427 10.86 26.51 -2.25
CA TYR A 427 10.11 25.26 -2.20
C TYR A 427 10.01 24.61 -3.58
N LEU A 428 10.34 23.33 -3.64
CA LEU A 428 10.21 22.48 -4.82
C LEU A 428 8.95 21.62 -4.71
N SER A 429 8.12 21.65 -5.75
CA SER A 429 7.00 20.73 -5.90
C SER A 429 7.47 19.32 -6.28
N GLU A 430 6.54 18.37 -6.36
CA GLU A 430 6.85 16.98 -6.69
C GLU A 430 7.76 16.86 -7.92
N ASN A 431 8.81 16.05 -7.79
CA ASN A 431 9.84 15.82 -8.81
C ASN A 431 10.54 17.09 -9.32
N GLY A 432 10.50 18.20 -8.56
CA GLY A 432 11.12 19.45 -8.99
C GLY A 432 10.47 20.08 -10.23
N SER A 433 9.16 19.86 -10.44
CA SER A 433 8.42 20.31 -11.63
C SER A 433 8.40 21.84 -11.85
N SER A 434 8.84 22.61 -10.85
CA SER A 434 9.04 24.07 -10.93
C SER A 434 10.39 24.47 -11.55
N LEU A 435 11.29 23.52 -11.78
CA LEU A 435 12.63 23.74 -12.31
C LEU A 435 12.74 23.22 -13.75
N SER A 436 13.67 23.79 -14.53
CA SER A 436 14.09 23.12 -15.76
C SER A 436 14.85 21.83 -15.46
N GLU A 437 14.86 20.87 -16.39
CA GLU A 437 15.55 19.59 -16.20
C GLU A 437 17.03 19.78 -15.84
N GLY A 438 17.72 20.69 -16.53
CA GLY A 438 19.11 21.03 -16.22
C GLY A 438 19.31 21.71 -14.85
N GLN A 439 18.35 22.50 -14.37
CA GLN A 439 18.39 23.08 -13.03
C GLN A 439 18.22 21.98 -11.96
N ALA A 440 17.23 21.10 -12.14
CA ALA A 440 17.01 19.97 -11.23
C ALA A 440 18.24 19.04 -11.19
N GLN A 441 18.86 18.78 -12.34
CA GLN A 441 20.06 17.96 -12.44
C GLN A 441 21.25 18.56 -11.66
N ARG A 442 21.47 19.86 -11.78
CA ARG A 442 22.55 20.55 -11.04
C ARG A 442 22.34 20.50 -9.51
N ILE A 443 21.11 20.64 -9.03
CA ILE A 443 20.80 20.46 -7.60
C ILE A 443 21.06 19.01 -7.16
N ALA A 444 20.68 18.02 -7.98
CA ALA A 444 20.95 16.61 -7.69
C ALA A 444 22.46 16.29 -7.64
N ILE A 445 23.25 16.90 -8.53
CA ILE A 445 24.71 16.83 -8.48
C ILE A 445 25.23 17.48 -7.20
N ALA A 446 24.79 18.69 -6.84
CA ALA A 446 25.21 19.39 -5.64
C ALA A 446 24.94 18.57 -4.37
N ARG A 447 23.72 17.98 -4.27
CA ARG A 447 23.36 17.04 -3.20
C ARG A 447 24.35 15.87 -3.10
N SER A 448 24.75 15.32 -4.24
CA SER A 448 25.65 14.19 -4.27
C SER A 448 27.08 14.57 -3.89
N LEU A 449 27.54 15.77 -4.26
CA LEU A 449 28.88 16.27 -3.89
C LEU A 449 29.03 16.49 -2.38
N LEU A 450 27.96 16.75 -1.65
CA LEU A 450 27.94 16.87 -0.18
C LEU A 450 28.21 15.53 0.53
N ARG A 451 28.01 14.40 -0.14
CA ARG A 451 28.22 13.09 0.47
C ARG A 451 29.73 12.77 0.55
N PRO A 452 30.20 12.23 1.68
CA PRO A 452 31.63 12.02 1.93
C PRO A 452 32.26 10.86 1.13
N GLY A 453 31.48 10.10 0.36
CA GLY A 453 31.99 8.97 -0.44
C GLY A 453 33.10 9.37 -1.41
N LYS A 454 34.06 8.47 -1.61
CA LYS A 454 35.24 8.67 -2.44
C LYS A 454 35.09 8.20 -3.91
N ILE A 455 34.04 7.44 -4.21
CA ILE A 455 33.78 6.93 -5.56
C ILE A 455 32.47 7.55 -6.06
N LEU A 456 32.56 8.47 -7.01
CA LEU A 456 31.42 9.20 -7.58
C LEU A 456 31.00 8.54 -8.88
N LEU A 457 29.75 8.08 -8.93
CA LEU A 457 29.10 7.43 -10.06
C LEU A 457 28.09 8.39 -10.68
N LEU A 458 28.27 8.77 -11.93
CA LEU A 458 27.47 9.75 -12.66
C LEU A 458 26.81 9.06 -13.86
N ASP A 459 25.49 8.80 -13.77
CA ASP A 459 24.72 8.13 -14.82
C ASP A 459 24.04 9.17 -15.72
N GLU A 460 24.66 9.46 -16.87
CA GLU A 460 24.22 10.50 -17.81
C GLU A 460 23.90 11.86 -17.14
N ALA A 461 24.61 12.16 -16.06
CA ALA A 461 24.30 13.27 -15.15
C ALA A 461 24.54 14.67 -15.76
N THR A 462 25.07 14.77 -16.97
CA THR A 462 25.30 16.03 -17.69
C THR A 462 24.42 16.18 -18.93
N SER A 463 23.54 15.21 -19.21
CA SER A 463 22.75 15.16 -20.45
C SER A 463 21.80 16.35 -20.67
N ALA A 464 21.32 16.96 -19.60
CA ALA A 464 20.43 18.13 -19.66
C ALA A 464 21.19 19.47 -19.50
N LEU A 465 22.53 19.45 -19.47
CA LEU A 465 23.33 20.67 -19.37
C LEU A 465 23.68 21.19 -20.78
N ASP A 466 23.71 22.49 -20.93
CA ASP A 466 24.28 23.11 -22.09
C ASP A 466 25.84 22.96 -22.07
N ILE A 467 26.44 23.09 -23.24
CA ILE A 467 27.89 22.81 -23.45
C ILE A 467 28.78 23.67 -22.54
N GLU A 468 28.42 24.91 -22.27
CA GLU A 468 29.21 25.81 -21.44
C GLU A 468 29.10 25.42 -19.96
N THR A 469 27.90 25.13 -19.49
CA THR A 469 27.64 24.65 -18.11
C THR A 469 28.34 23.29 -17.89
N GLU A 470 28.26 22.37 -18.85
CA GLU A 470 28.96 21.07 -18.78
C GLU A 470 30.48 21.25 -18.65
N LYS A 471 31.11 22.12 -19.48
CA LYS A 471 32.54 22.40 -19.39
C LYS A 471 32.93 23.01 -18.04
N ASN A 472 32.16 23.95 -17.54
CA ASN A 472 32.41 24.57 -16.24
C ASN A 472 32.32 23.55 -15.10
N PHE A 473 31.28 22.69 -15.12
CA PHE A 473 31.14 21.60 -14.14
C PHE A 473 32.35 20.64 -14.21
N LEU A 474 32.73 20.18 -15.39
CA LEU A 474 33.88 19.27 -15.57
C LEU A 474 35.19 19.91 -15.10
N HIS A 475 35.38 21.21 -15.35
CA HIS A 475 36.52 21.95 -14.86
C HIS A 475 36.61 22.03 -13.33
N HIS A 476 35.49 22.39 -12.67
CA HIS A 476 35.38 22.42 -11.21
C HIS A 476 35.58 21.02 -10.61
N LEU A 477 34.98 20.01 -11.21
CA LEU A 477 35.11 18.63 -10.75
C LEU A 477 36.55 18.15 -10.83
N LYS A 478 37.29 18.46 -11.95
CA LYS A 478 38.67 18.07 -12.15
C LYS A 478 39.63 18.78 -11.18
N GLN A 479 39.34 20.04 -10.82
CA GLN A 479 40.13 20.77 -9.82
C GLN A 479 39.87 20.25 -8.40
N GLY A 480 38.62 19.81 -8.11
CA GLY A 480 38.21 19.33 -6.79
C GLY A 480 38.27 17.82 -6.62
N ILE A 481 38.73 17.05 -7.61
CA ILE A 481 38.69 15.58 -7.58
C ILE A 481 39.53 15.01 -6.42
N GLY A 482 40.72 15.57 -6.18
CA GLY A 482 41.65 15.10 -5.16
C GLY A 482 41.96 13.60 -5.34
N ASP A 483 41.68 12.83 -4.31
CA ASP A 483 41.82 11.37 -4.28
C ASP A 483 40.51 10.60 -4.67
N ARG A 484 39.48 11.31 -5.10
CA ARG A 484 38.22 10.69 -5.51
C ARG A 484 38.34 9.98 -6.86
N ILE A 485 37.69 8.83 -7.01
CA ILE A 485 37.44 8.18 -8.28
C ILE A 485 36.10 8.73 -8.83
N VAL A 486 36.09 9.07 -10.12
CA VAL A 486 34.85 9.51 -10.78
C VAL A 486 34.59 8.62 -12.00
N ILE A 487 33.41 7.99 -12.03
CA ILE A 487 32.96 7.13 -13.12
C ILE A 487 31.78 7.78 -13.81
N PHE A 488 31.93 8.21 -15.03
CA PHE A 488 30.88 8.70 -15.90
C PHE A 488 30.32 7.59 -16.77
N VAL A 489 29.03 7.39 -16.74
CA VAL A 489 28.30 6.73 -17.82
C VAL A 489 27.80 7.82 -18.74
N THR A 490 28.30 7.91 -19.96
CA THR A 490 27.98 9.00 -20.88
C THR A 490 28.14 8.63 -22.34
N HIS A 491 27.48 9.39 -23.20
CA HIS A 491 27.72 9.43 -24.64
C HIS A 491 28.24 10.82 -25.10
N HIS A 492 28.45 11.75 -24.16
CA HIS A 492 28.92 13.11 -24.42
C HIS A 492 30.42 13.12 -24.68
N VAL A 493 30.82 13.62 -25.84
CA VAL A 493 32.21 13.65 -26.28
C VAL A 493 33.12 14.50 -25.40
N GLU A 494 32.59 15.61 -24.85
CA GLU A 494 33.36 16.52 -24.00
C GLU A 494 33.73 15.84 -22.66
N VAL A 495 32.79 15.08 -22.07
CA VAL A 495 33.07 14.30 -20.87
C VAL A 495 34.14 13.23 -21.15
N VAL A 496 33.98 12.49 -22.24
CA VAL A 496 34.97 11.44 -22.64
C VAL A 496 36.35 12.00 -22.82
N LYS A 497 36.50 13.21 -23.40
CA LYS A 497 37.82 13.87 -23.55
C LYS A 497 38.49 14.28 -22.25
N CYS A 498 37.69 14.54 -21.21
CA CYS A 498 38.17 14.93 -19.88
C CYS A 498 38.59 13.75 -19.00
N CYS A 499 38.22 12.51 -19.36
CA CYS A 499 38.48 11.31 -18.60
C CYS A 499 39.87 10.71 -18.93
N ASP A 500 40.52 10.13 -17.93
CA ASP A 500 41.82 9.50 -18.02
C ASP A 500 41.73 8.09 -18.63
N ILE A 501 40.64 7.40 -18.40
CA ILE A 501 40.37 6.06 -18.90
C ILE A 501 39.00 6.05 -19.60
N VAL A 502 38.97 5.42 -20.78
CA VAL A 502 37.71 5.20 -21.53
C VAL A 502 37.50 3.71 -21.73
N VAL A 503 36.36 3.23 -21.18
CA VAL A 503 35.97 1.83 -21.24
C VAL A 503 34.73 1.68 -22.12
N ARG A 504 34.73 0.68 -23.00
CA ARG A 504 33.54 0.35 -23.83
C ARG A 504 32.90 -0.94 -23.37
N ILE A 505 31.58 -0.88 -23.18
CA ILE A 505 30.73 -2.03 -22.85
C ILE A 505 29.88 -2.39 -24.08
#